data_d381572f35e358a541a76759f4c40be2
#
_entry.id   d381572f35e358a541a76759f4c40be2
#
_cell.length_a   1.000
_cell.length_b   1.000
_cell.length_c   1.000
_cell.angle_alpha   90.00
_cell.angle_beta   90.00
_cell.angle_gamma   90.00
#
_symmetry.space_group_name_H-M   'P 1'
#
loop_
_entity.id
_entity.type
_entity.pdbx_description
1 polymer ?
#
loop_
_entity_poly.entity_id
_entity_poly.type
_entity_poly.pdbx_seq_one_letter_code
_entity_poly.pdbx_strand_id
1 'polypeptide(L)'
;MLLVSPGTYIAAVLFLVVMGVVFTGILDSYSQGPQDASPAIAFFQLFWFPVLFMVPLLTMKCLAEERRLGTIETLFTAPVTTAEVVLGKFGAAYGLYVAMWGSTGGFFYILKRFSNDPHLVDFGPMAGGYIFIAVSGMLFVSLGVLASSLARNQAVAGILCFAMLFVLIAGGYFLPDATWLNREAFHPVKTALDYARVFQHYEDFTRGVVDSRQVIFYLSGTVLALIFSILSVEAKLLHS
;
A
#
# COMPACT_ATOMS: atom_id res chain seq x y z
N MET A 1 12.81 -13.90 -7.52
CA MET A 1 12.45 -13.57 -8.92
C MET A 1 11.82 -12.17 -9.09
N LEU A 2 11.13 -11.59 -8.12
CA LEU A 2 10.57 -10.22 -8.23
C LEU A 2 11.64 -9.15 -8.49
N LEU A 3 12.79 -9.22 -7.82
CA LEU A 3 13.91 -8.27 -7.98
C LEU A 3 14.61 -8.34 -9.36
N VAL A 4 14.46 -9.44 -10.09
CA VAL A 4 15.13 -9.67 -11.39
C VAL A 4 14.17 -9.46 -12.57
N SER A 5 12.87 -9.23 -12.30
CA SER A 5 11.88 -9.03 -13.35
C SER A 5 12.00 -7.64 -13.97
N PRO A 6 12.14 -7.51 -15.31
CA PRO A 6 12.13 -6.20 -15.98
C PRO A 6 10.90 -5.36 -15.63
N GLY A 7 9.75 -6.00 -15.42
CA GLY A 7 8.51 -5.33 -15.02
C GLY A 7 8.60 -4.60 -13.68
N THR A 8 9.40 -5.09 -12.73
CA THR A 8 9.61 -4.42 -11.44
C THR A 8 10.36 -3.10 -11.61
N TYR A 9 11.39 -3.08 -12.45
CA TYR A 9 12.14 -1.86 -12.75
C TYR A 9 11.29 -0.83 -13.49
N ILE A 10 10.48 -1.29 -14.46
CA ILE A 10 9.54 -0.40 -15.16
C ILE A 10 8.53 0.20 -14.17
N ALA A 11 7.97 -0.61 -13.27
CA ALA A 11 7.06 -0.13 -12.24
C ALA A 11 7.73 0.88 -11.31
N ALA A 12 8.99 0.65 -10.90
CA ALA A 12 9.74 1.56 -10.06
C ALA A 12 10.03 2.90 -10.75
N VAL A 13 10.47 2.87 -12.01
CA VAL A 13 10.72 4.08 -12.80
C VAL A 13 9.43 4.87 -13.01
N LEU A 14 8.35 4.19 -13.39
CA LEU A 14 7.04 4.82 -13.60
C LEU A 14 6.52 5.46 -12.30
N PHE A 15 6.67 4.77 -11.16
CA PHE A 15 6.33 5.30 -9.85
C PHE A 15 7.11 6.58 -9.55
N LEU A 16 8.44 6.58 -9.73
CA LEU A 16 9.28 7.74 -9.47
C LEU A 16 8.96 8.92 -10.40
N VAL A 17 8.68 8.64 -11.68
CA VAL A 17 8.26 9.68 -12.62
C VAL A 17 6.93 10.31 -12.19
N VAL A 18 5.93 9.49 -11.85
CA VAL A 18 4.63 9.99 -11.38
C VAL A 18 4.79 10.81 -10.10
N MET A 19 5.56 10.30 -9.12
CA MET A 19 5.78 11.02 -7.87
C MET A 19 6.62 12.29 -8.07
N GLY A 20 7.54 12.29 -9.03
CA GLY A 20 8.28 13.48 -9.45
C GLY A 20 7.38 14.57 -10.04
N VAL A 21 6.44 14.19 -10.92
CA VAL A 21 5.44 15.12 -11.47
C VAL A 21 4.52 15.66 -10.38
N VAL A 22 4.06 14.82 -9.46
CA VAL A 22 3.26 15.25 -8.31
C VAL A 22 4.06 16.25 -7.45
N PHE A 23 5.32 15.93 -7.18
CA PHE A 23 6.17 16.80 -6.35
C PHE A 23 6.42 18.16 -7.01
N THR A 24 6.72 18.21 -8.31
CA THR A 24 6.88 19.47 -9.04
C THR A 24 5.59 20.29 -9.08
N GLY A 25 4.43 19.65 -9.28
CA GLY A 25 3.13 20.32 -9.22
C GLY A 25 2.83 20.93 -7.85
N ILE A 26 3.22 20.25 -6.77
CA ILE A 26 3.13 20.80 -5.41
C ILE A 26 4.03 22.03 -5.28
N LEU A 27 5.29 21.97 -5.70
CA LEU A 27 6.21 23.09 -5.62
C LEU A 27 5.73 24.32 -6.43
N ASP A 28 5.14 24.09 -7.60
CA ASP A 28 4.53 25.16 -8.39
C ASP A 28 3.40 25.87 -7.62
N SER A 29 2.55 25.12 -6.91
CA SER A 29 1.48 25.70 -6.09
C SER A 29 2.05 26.59 -4.98
N TYR A 30 3.16 26.17 -4.36
CA TYR A 30 3.84 26.96 -3.31
C TYR A 30 4.56 28.18 -3.87
N SER A 31 4.97 28.18 -5.13
CA SER A 31 5.56 29.34 -5.79
C SER A 31 4.54 30.45 -6.08
N GLN A 32 3.26 30.10 -6.20
CA GLN A 32 2.17 31.03 -6.52
C GLN A 32 1.59 31.77 -5.29
N GLY A 33 1.89 31.30 -4.08
CA GLY A 33 1.44 31.93 -2.84
C GLY A 33 1.63 31.03 -1.61
N PRO A 34 1.52 31.62 -0.41
CA PRO A 34 1.64 30.86 0.83
C PRO A 34 0.53 29.80 0.92
N GLN A 35 0.91 28.59 1.30
CA GLN A 35 0.01 27.47 1.54
C GLN A 35 -0.01 27.14 3.04
N ASP A 36 -1.17 26.73 3.56
CA ASP A 36 -1.36 26.44 4.98
C ASP A 36 -0.66 25.15 5.44
N ALA A 37 -0.42 24.21 4.51
CA ALA A 37 0.19 22.92 4.79
C ALA A 37 1.65 22.88 4.30
N SER A 38 2.52 22.07 4.93
CA SER A 38 3.87 21.86 4.40
C SER A 38 3.85 21.02 3.11
N PRO A 39 4.84 21.17 2.18
CA PRO A 39 4.93 20.35 0.97
C PRO A 39 4.92 18.87 1.24
N ALA A 40 5.45 18.42 2.39
CA ALA A 40 5.45 17.03 2.81
C ALA A 40 4.02 16.50 3.05
N ILE A 41 3.17 17.28 3.71
CA ILE A 41 1.76 16.90 3.94
C ILE A 41 1.04 16.76 2.59
N ALA A 42 1.15 17.74 1.70
CA ALA A 42 0.52 17.67 0.38
C ALA A 42 1.02 16.48 -0.45
N PHE A 43 2.32 16.17 -0.39
CA PHE A 43 2.93 15.05 -1.11
C PHE A 43 2.38 13.70 -0.63
N PHE A 44 2.39 13.46 0.66
CA PHE A 44 1.89 12.20 1.21
C PHE A 44 0.36 12.08 1.17
N GLN A 45 -0.39 13.18 1.11
CA GLN A 45 -1.84 13.13 0.95
C GLN A 45 -2.26 12.46 -0.36
N LEU A 46 -1.43 12.53 -1.38
CA LEU A 46 -1.67 11.87 -2.66
C LEU A 46 -1.21 10.40 -2.70
N PHE A 47 -0.84 9.79 -1.56
CA PHE A 47 -0.33 8.42 -1.47
C PHE A 47 -1.27 7.38 -2.12
N TRP A 48 -2.57 7.59 -2.02
CA TRP A 48 -3.59 6.66 -2.49
C TRP A 48 -3.49 6.39 -3.99
N PHE A 49 -3.16 7.41 -4.77
CA PHE A 49 -3.08 7.30 -6.22
C PHE A 49 -1.97 6.33 -6.67
N PRO A 50 -0.69 6.51 -6.31
CA PRO A 50 0.34 5.56 -6.69
C PRO A 50 0.14 4.18 -6.04
N VAL A 51 -0.38 4.10 -4.82
CA VAL A 51 -0.62 2.82 -4.14
C VAL A 51 -1.60 1.95 -4.90
N LEU A 52 -2.70 2.52 -5.43
CA LEU A 52 -3.71 1.78 -6.19
C LEU A 52 -3.16 1.11 -7.46
N PHE A 53 -2.07 1.62 -8.03
CA PHE A 53 -1.44 1.03 -9.22
C PHE A 53 -0.19 0.24 -8.89
N MET A 54 0.65 0.76 -8.01
CA MET A 54 1.94 0.15 -7.66
C MET A 54 1.77 -1.19 -6.95
N VAL A 55 0.88 -1.27 -5.95
CA VAL A 55 0.69 -2.51 -5.18
C VAL A 55 0.19 -3.67 -6.06
N PRO A 56 -0.85 -3.50 -6.91
CA PRO A 56 -1.23 -4.54 -7.87
C PRO A 56 -0.08 -4.96 -8.79
N LEU A 57 0.70 -4.02 -9.33
CA LEU A 57 1.83 -4.32 -10.21
C LEU A 57 2.93 -5.13 -9.50
N LEU A 58 3.21 -4.85 -8.22
CA LEU A 58 4.19 -5.59 -7.43
C LEU A 58 3.70 -6.99 -7.05
N THR A 59 2.40 -7.14 -6.76
CA THR A 59 1.87 -8.36 -6.13
C THR A 59 1.20 -9.32 -7.10
N MET A 60 0.73 -8.86 -8.28
CA MET A 60 -0.01 -9.69 -9.23
C MET A 60 0.74 -10.94 -9.69
N LYS A 61 2.09 -10.89 -9.69
CA LYS A 61 2.94 -12.01 -10.09
C LYS A 61 3.32 -12.94 -8.94
N CYS A 62 3.03 -12.59 -7.68
CA CYS A 62 3.55 -13.32 -6.52
C CYS A 62 3.19 -14.80 -6.52
N LEU A 63 1.93 -15.13 -6.75
CA LEU A 63 1.41 -16.51 -6.74
C LEU A 63 0.66 -16.87 -8.02
N ALA A 64 -0.03 -15.90 -8.62
CA ALA A 64 -0.84 -16.14 -9.82
C ALA A 64 -0.01 -16.53 -11.06
N GLU A 65 1.25 -16.06 -11.16
CA GLU A 65 2.15 -16.43 -12.25
C GLU A 65 2.59 -17.89 -12.16
N GLU A 66 2.99 -18.35 -10.97
CA GLU A 66 3.41 -19.72 -10.73
C GLU A 66 2.26 -20.71 -10.99
N ARG A 67 1.04 -20.29 -10.64
CA ARG A 67 -0.15 -21.07 -10.96
C ARG A 67 -0.41 -21.13 -12.47
N ARG A 68 -0.29 -20.00 -13.17
CA ARG A 68 -0.47 -19.94 -14.63
C ARG A 68 0.53 -20.81 -15.37
N LEU A 69 1.75 -20.91 -14.87
CA LEU A 69 2.84 -21.70 -15.46
C LEU A 69 2.82 -23.17 -15.00
N GLY A 70 1.93 -23.58 -14.08
CA GLY A 70 1.91 -24.93 -13.52
C GLY A 70 3.12 -25.26 -12.64
N THR A 71 3.92 -24.25 -12.26
CA THR A 71 5.14 -24.45 -11.46
C THR A 71 4.88 -24.46 -9.95
N ILE A 72 3.63 -24.28 -9.54
CA ILE A 72 3.29 -24.24 -8.11
C ILE A 72 3.53 -25.62 -7.46
N GLU A 73 3.24 -26.72 -8.16
CA GLU A 73 3.48 -28.08 -7.68
C GLU A 73 4.97 -28.38 -7.54
N THR A 74 5.77 -27.94 -8.51
CA THR A 74 7.25 -28.07 -8.44
C THR A 74 7.86 -27.25 -7.32
N LEU A 75 7.25 -26.14 -6.93
CA LEU A 75 7.70 -25.33 -5.79
C LEU A 75 7.56 -26.12 -4.48
N PHE A 76 6.51 -26.91 -4.35
CA PHE A 76 6.25 -27.74 -3.15
C PHE A 76 6.91 -29.13 -3.18
N THR A 77 7.67 -29.48 -4.22
CA THR A 77 8.59 -30.64 -4.15
C THR A 77 9.83 -30.33 -3.31
N ALA A 78 10.16 -29.05 -3.11
CA ALA A 78 11.16 -28.64 -2.13
C ALA A 78 10.59 -28.75 -0.69
N PRO A 79 11.42 -29.00 0.33
CA PRO A 79 10.98 -29.10 1.72
C PRO A 79 10.67 -27.72 2.32
N VAL A 80 9.69 -27.02 1.74
CA VAL A 80 9.23 -25.70 2.17
C VAL A 80 7.74 -25.73 2.48
N THR A 81 7.33 -25.03 3.53
CA THR A 81 5.94 -24.90 3.92
C THR A 81 5.23 -23.81 3.11
N THR A 82 3.91 -23.93 2.97
CA THR A 82 3.07 -22.91 2.31
C THR A 82 3.24 -21.55 2.97
N ALA A 83 3.34 -21.53 4.30
CA ALA A 83 3.55 -20.30 5.06
C ALA A 83 4.89 -19.61 4.70
N GLU A 84 5.99 -20.36 4.60
CA GLU A 84 7.29 -19.81 4.22
C GLU A 84 7.28 -19.20 2.82
N VAL A 85 6.59 -19.86 1.87
CA VAL A 85 6.45 -19.33 0.52
C VAL A 85 5.67 -18.03 0.51
N VAL A 86 4.50 -17.99 1.16
CA VAL A 86 3.64 -16.79 1.21
C VAL A 86 4.34 -15.64 1.92
N LEU A 87 4.95 -15.90 3.08
CA LEU A 87 5.69 -14.88 3.86
C LEU A 87 6.92 -14.39 3.11
N GLY A 88 7.66 -15.25 2.44
CA GLY A 88 8.81 -14.86 1.63
C GLY A 88 8.42 -13.97 0.46
N LYS A 89 7.30 -14.25 -0.22
CA LYS A 89 6.77 -13.41 -1.30
C LYS A 89 6.23 -12.09 -0.80
N PHE A 90 5.51 -12.10 0.32
CA PHE A 90 5.07 -10.90 1.00
C PHE A 90 6.27 -10.01 1.38
N GLY A 91 7.28 -10.58 2.05
CA GLY A 91 8.47 -9.84 2.47
C GLY A 91 9.24 -9.22 1.30
N ALA A 92 9.36 -9.95 0.18
CA ALA A 92 10.00 -9.43 -1.03
C ALA A 92 9.20 -8.27 -1.66
N ALA A 93 7.87 -8.41 -1.77
CA ALA A 93 7.01 -7.37 -2.33
C ALA A 93 6.94 -6.14 -1.41
N TYR A 94 6.84 -6.35 -0.10
CA TYR A 94 6.84 -5.27 0.89
C TYR A 94 8.18 -4.54 0.95
N GLY A 95 9.29 -5.26 0.89
CA GLY A 95 10.63 -4.64 0.83
C GLY A 95 10.80 -3.75 -0.39
N LEU A 96 10.31 -4.17 -1.57
CA LEU A 96 10.28 -3.34 -2.77
C LEU A 96 9.38 -2.12 -2.60
N TYR A 97 8.20 -2.29 -2.02
CA TYR A 97 7.26 -1.20 -1.72
C TYR A 97 7.93 -0.12 -0.86
N VAL A 98 8.54 -0.51 0.25
CA VAL A 98 9.24 0.41 1.16
C VAL A 98 10.44 1.07 0.47
N ALA A 99 11.21 0.32 -0.33
CA ALA A 99 12.35 0.87 -1.07
C ALA A 99 11.92 1.91 -2.10
N MET A 100 10.81 1.67 -2.82
CA MET A 100 10.27 2.63 -3.79
C MET A 100 9.81 3.93 -3.11
N TRP A 101 9.07 3.83 -2.01
CA TRP A 101 8.70 5.01 -1.22
C TRP A 101 9.91 5.69 -0.57
N GLY A 102 10.86 4.93 -0.04
CA GLY A 102 12.09 5.48 0.53
C GLY A 102 12.92 6.27 -0.48
N SER A 103 12.91 5.88 -1.76
CA SER A 103 13.62 6.61 -2.82
C SER A 103 13.05 8.01 -3.08
N THR A 104 11.76 8.27 -2.77
CA THR A 104 11.16 9.62 -2.83
C THR A 104 11.77 10.59 -1.82
N GLY A 105 12.49 10.10 -0.81
CA GLY A 105 13.27 10.92 0.12
C GLY A 105 14.32 11.79 -0.59
N GLY A 106 14.77 11.36 -1.78
CA GLY A 106 15.63 12.16 -2.65
C GLY A 106 15.01 13.49 -3.06
N PHE A 107 13.69 13.55 -3.26
CA PHE A 107 13.00 14.80 -3.61
C PHE A 107 13.08 15.81 -2.47
N PHE A 108 12.84 15.38 -1.24
CA PHE A 108 12.95 16.22 -0.05
C PHE A 108 14.39 16.61 0.26
N TYR A 109 15.36 15.72 -0.01
CA TYR A 109 16.78 16.04 0.11
C TYR A 109 17.17 17.15 -0.86
N ILE A 110 16.76 17.07 -2.12
CA ILE A 110 17.01 18.10 -3.14
C ILE A 110 16.34 19.41 -2.72
N LEU A 111 15.07 19.37 -2.30
CA LEU A 111 14.36 20.56 -1.83
C LEU A 111 15.10 21.24 -0.68
N LYS A 112 15.49 20.48 0.33
CA LYS A 112 16.26 21.01 1.49
C LYS A 112 17.59 21.60 1.07
N ARG A 113 18.26 21.04 0.06
CA ARG A 113 19.60 21.50 -0.39
C ARG A 113 19.55 22.78 -1.20
N PHE A 114 18.49 22.97 -1.97
CA PHE A 114 18.38 24.09 -2.93
C PHE A 114 17.37 25.17 -2.50
N SER A 115 16.52 24.89 -1.52
CA SER A 115 15.63 25.89 -0.94
C SER A 115 16.39 26.81 0.02
N ASN A 116 16.10 28.11 -0.05
CA ASN A 116 16.57 29.11 0.90
C ASN A 116 15.66 29.22 2.14
N ASP A 117 14.49 28.57 2.11
CA ASP A 117 13.53 28.58 3.21
C ASP A 117 13.58 27.26 4.02
N PRO A 118 14.04 27.31 5.29
CA PRO A 118 14.12 26.13 6.13
C PRO A 118 12.74 25.56 6.51
N HIS A 119 11.66 26.33 6.36
CA HIS A 119 10.30 25.90 6.70
C HIS A 119 9.63 25.04 5.60
N LEU A 120 10.19 24.99 4.38
CA LEU A 120 9.66 24.13 3.31
C LEU A 120 9.86 22.64 3.56
N VAL A 121 10.83 22.26 4.39
CA VAL A 121 11.08 20.84 4.74
C VAL A 121 10.92 20.69 6.25
N ASP A 122 9.68 20.40 6.65
CA ASP A 122 9.37 20.04 8.03
C ASP A 122 9.60 18.55 8.25
N PHE A 123 10.52 18.22 9.16
CA PHE A 123 10.90 16.82 9.44
C PHE A 123 9.77 16.03 10.10
N GLY A 124 8.92 16.66 10.93
CA GLY A 124 7.82 16.01 11.63
C GLY A 124 6.82 15.35 10.66
N PRO A 125 6.14 16.14 9.82
CA PRO A 125 5.20 15.62 8.82
C PRO A 125 5.85 14.65 7.83
N MET A 126 7.11 14.88 7.45
CA MET A 126 7.83 13.98 6.56
C MET A 126 8.05 12.60 7.20
N ALA A 127 8.53 12.56 8.43
CA ALA A 127 8.74 11.30 9.16
C ALA A 127 7.40 10.58 9.40
N GLY A 128 6.36 11.32 9.82
CA GLY A 128 5.01 10.79 10.00
C GLY A 128 4.45 10.17 8.73
N GLY A 129 4.62 10.84 7.59
CA GLY A 129 4.20 10.34 6.28
C GLY A 129 4.90 9.02 5.90
N TYR A 130 6.23 8.92 6.07
CA TYR A 130 6.95 7.68 5.80
C TYR A 130 6.58 6.54 6.75
N ILE A 131 6.37 6.84 8.04
CA ILE A 131 5.90 5.84 9.01
C ILE A 131 4.51 5.33 8.62
N PHE A 132 3.58 6.25 8.28
CA PHE A 132 2.26 5.88 7.79
C PHE A 132 2.34 4.97 6.55
N ILE A 133 3.14 5.34 5.55
CA ILE A 133 3.33 4.54 4.34
C ILE A 133 3.88 3.15 4.67
N ALA A 134 4.85 3.05 5.56
CA ALA A 134 5.42 1.76 5.96
C ALA A 134 4.36 0.89 6.67
N VAL A 135 3.65 1.45 7.65
CA VAL A 135 2.67 0.69 8.44
C VAL A 135 1.45 0.30 7.59
N SER A 136 0.86 1.24 6.84
CA SER A 136 -0.29 0.96 5.98
C SER A 136 0.08 0.05 4.80
N GLY A 137 1.29 0.18 4.29
CA GLY A 137 1.83 -0.64 3.22
C GLY A 137 1.89 -2.13 3.55
N MET A 138 2.05 -2.51 4.82
CA MET A 138 1.96 -3.91 5.24
C MET A 138 0.59 -4.49 4.86
N LEU A 139 -0.50 -3.80 5.21
CA LEU A 139 -1.86 -4.22 4.88
C LEU A 139 -2.08 -4.20 3.37
N PHE A 140 -1.69 -3.14 2.67
CA PHE A 140 -1.92 -3.01 1.24
C PHE A 140 -1.22 -4.12 0.44
N VAL A 141 0.04 -4.41 0.74
CA VAL A 141 0.80 -5.47 0.07
C VAL A 141 0.26 -6.85 0.45
N SER A 142 -0.17 -7.09 1.69
CA SER A 142 -0.77 -8.37 2.10
C SER A 142 -2.09 -8.65 1.38
N LEU A 143 -2.93 -7.62 1.18
CA LEU A 143 -4.14 -7.73 0.34
C LEU A 143 -3.80 -8.06 -1.12
N GLY A 144 -2.71 -7.50 -1.64
CA GLY A 144 -2.22 -7.82 -2.97
C GLY A 144 -1.74 -9.27 -3.10
N VAL A 145 -1.04 -9.79 -2.09
CA VAL A 145 -0.66 -11.22 -2.03
C VAL A 145 -1.89 -12.11 -1.92
N LEU A 146 -2.89 -11.72 -1.11
CA LEU A 146 -4.17 -12.42 -1.01
C LEU A 146 -4.88 -12.45 -2.38
N ALA A 147 -4.99 -11.31 -3.06
CA ALA A 147 -5.57 -11.25 -4.40
C ALA A 147 -4.84 -12.20 -5.39
N SER A 148 -3.50 -12.22 -5.31
CA SER A 148 -2.67 -13.13 -6.14
C SER A 148 -2.89 -14.60 -5.79
N SER A 149 -3.12 -14.93 -4.50
CA SER A 149 -3.42 -16.31 -4.08
C SER A 149 -4.78 -16.79 -4.55
N LEU A 150 -5.77 -15.91 -4.64
CA LEU A 150 -7.14 -16.24 -5.09
C LEU A 150 -7.25 -16.35 -6.62
N ALA A 151 -6.48 -15.57 -7.36
CA ALA A 151 -6.58 -15.46 -8.81
C ALA A 151 -5.98 -16.66 -9.56
N ARG A 152 -6.48 -16.87 -10.80
CA ARG A 152 -5.96 -17.90 -11.73
C ARG A 152 -4.87 -17.38 -12.65
N ASN A 153 -4.81 -16.07 -12.86
CA ASN A 153 -3.82 -15.42 -13.72
C ASN A 153 -3.48 -14.02 -13.19
N GLN A 154 -2.41 -13.42 -13.73
CA GLN A 154 -1.89 -12.12 -13.29
C GLN A 154 -2.89 -10.98 -13.47
N ALA A 155 -3.64 -10.95 -14.59
CA ALA A 155 -4.58 -9.87 -14.87
C ALA A 155 -5.72 -9.85 -13.83
N VAL A 156 -6.29 -11.03 -13.54
CA VAL A 156 -7.33 -11.18 -12.50
C VAL A 156 -6.77 -10.82 -11.12
N ALA A 157 -5.52 -11.21 -10.81
CA ALA A 157 -4.87 -10.83 -9.56
C ALA A 157 -4.74 -9.32 -9.40
N GLY A 158 -4.30 -8.64 -10.47
CA GLY A 158 -4.15 -7.18 -10.48
C GLY A 158 -5.49 -6.45 -10.30
N ILE A 159 -6.52 -6.87 -11.03
CA ILE A 159 -7.87 -6.30 -10.94
C ILE A 159 -8.46 -6.52 -9.54
N LEU A 160 -8.33 -7.74 -8.99
CA LEU A 160 -8.83 -8.06 -7.66
C LEU A 160 -8.11 -7.25 -6.58
N CYS A 161 -6.78 -7.13 -6.66
CA CYS A 161 -5.99 -6.30 -5.76
C CYS A 161 -6.43 -4.83 -5.83
N PHE A 162 -6.54 -4.27 -7.04
CA PHE A 162 -7.02 -2.90 -7.23
C PHE A 162 -8.41 -2.69 -6.61
N ALA A 163 -9.35 -3.62 -6.85
CA ALA A 163 -10.69 -3.53 -6.30
C ALA A 163 -10.70 -3.58 -4.76
N MET A 164 -9.90 -4.49 -4.15
CA MET A 164 -9.78 -4.59 -2.69
C MET A 164 -9.20 -3.31 -2.09
N LEU A 165 -8.14 -2.76 -2.68
CA LEU A 165 -7.53 -1.51 -2.23
C LEU A 165 -8.46 -0.32 -2.44
N PHE A 166 -9.15 -0.26 -3.57
CA PHE A 166 -10.11 0.80 -3.85
C PHE A 166 -11.27 0.79 -2.83
N VAL A 167 -11.82 -0.38 -2.53
CA VAL A 167 -12.86 -0.52 -1.51
C VAL A 167 -12.34 -0.12 -0.12
N LEU A 168 -11.11 -0.49 0.23
CA LEU A 168 -10.53 -0.12 1.52
C LEU A 168 -10.30 1.40 1.63
N ILE A 169 -9.69 2.00 0.62
CA ILE A 169 -9.29 3.42 0.65
C ILE A 169 -10.49 4.32 0.39
N ALA A 170 -11.20 4.13 -0.72
CA ALA A 170 -12.36 4.94 -1.09
C ALA A 170 -13.58 4.63 -0.20
N GLY A 171 -13.78 3.36 0.17
CA GLY A 171 -14.82 2.94 1.10
C GLY A 171 -14.65 3.59 2.46
N GLY A 172 -13.44 3.58 3.02
CA GLY A 172 -13.11 4.26 4.28
C GLY A 172 -13.28 5.78 4.23
N TYR A 173 -13.26 6.38 3.04
CA TYR A 173 -13.46 7.82 2.86
C TYR A 173 -14.94 8.20 2.71
N PHE A 174 -15.68 7.51 1.83
CA PHE A 174 -17.04 7.90 1.47
C PHE A 174 -18.13 7.24 2.30
N LEU A 175 -17.95 5.98 2.73
CA LEU A 175 -19.02 5.22 3.38
C LEU A 175 -19.38 5.70 4.79
N PRO A 176 -18.45 6.13 5.66
CA PRO A 176 -18.79 6.53 7.02
C PRO A 176 -19.79 7.71 7.07
N ASP A 177 -19.77 8.58 6.06
CA ASP A 177 -20.65 9.77 5.98
C ASP A 177 -21.97 9.48 5.26
N ALA A 178 -22.20 8.24 4.80
CA ALA A 178 -23.41 7.86 4.10
C ALA A 178 -24.63 7.83 5.05
N THR A 179 -25.68 8.58 4.69
CA THR A 179 -26.86 8.78 5.53
C THR A 179 -27.63 7.49 5.88
N TRP A 180 -27.55 6.47 5.00
CA TRP A 180 -28.20 5.16 5.24
C TRP A 180 -27.51 4.34 6.32
N LEU A 181 -26.21 4.57 6.61
CA LEU A 181 -25.45 3.93 7.68
C LEU A 181 -25.83 4.46 9.09
N ASN A 182 -26.53 5.57 9.18
CA ASN A 182 -27.00 6.13 10.46
C ASN A 182 -28.20 5.38 11.04
N ARG A 183 -28.72 4.36 10.35
CA ARG A 183 -29.78 3.49 10.90
C ARG A 183 -29.20 2.56 11.96
N GLU A 184 -29.91 2.31 13.05
CA GLU A 184 -29.49 1.47 14.18
C GLU A 184 -28.99 0.08 13.73
N ALA A 185 -29.63 -0.52 12.72
CA ALA A 185 -29.26 -1.83 12.19
C ALA A 185 -27.84 -1.88 11.60
N PHE A 186 -27.26 -0.73 11.18
CA PHE A 186 -25.93 -0.65 10.57
C PHE A 186 -24.86 -0.08 11.51
N HIS A 187 -25.20 0.19 12.77
CA HIS A 187 -24.29 0.75 13.76
C HIS A 187 -22.95 -0.04 13.89
N PRO A 188 -22.94 -1.39 13.98
CA PRO A 188 -21.67 -2.13 14.05
C PRO A 188 -20.83 -2.01 12.76
N VAL A 189 -21.48 -1.93 11.59
CA VAL A 189 -20.80 -1.74 10.32
C VAL A 189 -20.19 -0.33 10.24
N LYS A 190 -20.94 0.69 10.68
CA LYS A 190 -20.44 2.06 10.75
C LYS A 190 -19.22 2.17 11.65
N THR A 191 -19.27 1.57 12.84
CA THR A 191 -18.13 1.56 13.77
C THR A 191 -16.91 0.91 13.13
N ALA A 192 -17.08 -0.22 12.44
CA ALA A 192 -15.97 -0.88 11.72
C ALA A 192 -15.39 0.00 10.60
N LEU A 193 -16.24 0.70 9.85
CA LEU A 193 -15.80 1.62 8.80
C LEU A 193 -15.11 2.87 9.35
N ASP A 194 -15.54 3.36 10.51
CA ASP A 194 -14.87 4.48 11.19
C ASP A 194 -13.44 4.10 11.61
N TYR A 195 -13.20 2.82 11.96
CA TYR A 195 -11.83 2.31 12.20
C TYR A 195 -11.01 2.11 10.92
N ALA A 196 -11.61 2.10 9.74
CA ALA A 196 -10.95 1.92 8.45
C ALA A 196 -10.72 3.23 7.68
N ARG A 197 -10.81 4.39 8.34
CA ARG A 197 -10.60 5.71 7.73
C ARG A 197 -9.12 5.99 7.44
N VAL A 198 -8.61 5.42 6.36
CA VAL A 198 -7.18 5.49 5.99
C VAL A 198 -6.67 6.94 5.87
N PHE A 199 -7.48 7.86 5.34
CA PHE A 199 -7.10 9.29 5.23
C PHE A 199 -7.00 9.98 6.59
N GLN A 200 -7.86 9.65 7.55
CA GLN A 200 -7.79 10.19 8.90
C GLN A 200 -6.52 9.69 9.61
N HIS A 201 -6.19 8.40 9.46
CA HIS A 201 -4.95 7.86 9.98
C HIS A 201 -3.73 8.59 9.41
N TYR A 202 -3.74 8.87 8.10
CA TYR A 202 -2.70 9.65 7.45
C TYR A 202 -2.55 11.04 8.08
N GLU A 203 -3.65 11.77 8.31
CA GLU A 203 -3.62 13.11 8.94
C GLU A 203 -3.05 13.05 10.36
N ASP A 204 -3.42 12.05 11.16
CA ASP A 204 -2.92 11.88 12.52
C ASP A 204 -1.40 11.66 12.52
N PHE A 205 -0.90 10.74 11.67
CA PHE A 205 0.54 10.47 11.56
C PHE A 205 1.34 11.69 11.12
N THR A 206 0.84 12.46 10.16
CA THR A 206 1.54 13.68 9.68
C THR A 206 1.51 14.81 10.69
N ARG A 207 0.54 14.81 11.61
CA ARG A 207 0.51 15.72 12.78
C ARG A 207 1.38 15.24 13.94
N GLY A 208 2.05 14.09 13.79
CA GLY A 208 2.90 13.50 14.82
C GLY A 208 2.13 12.70 15.87
N VAL A 209 0.85 12.43 15.65
CA VAL A 209 0.01 11.60 16.55
C VAL A 209 0.00 10.17 16.01
N VAL A 210 0.80 9.30 16.62
CA VAL A 210 0.81 7.87 16.30
C VAL A 210 -0.11 7.14 17.29
N ASP A 211 -1.36 6.90 16.89
CA ASP A 211 -2.27 6.09 17.70
C ASP A 211 -1.96 4.59 17.53
N SER A 212 -1.71 3.92 18.65
CA SER A 212 -1.47 2.47 18.67
C SER A 212 -2.63 1.65 18.10
N ARG A 213 -3.87 2.16 18.19
CA ARG A 213 -5.06 1.51 17.60
C ARG A 213 -4.95 1.41 16.09
N GLN A 214 -4.46 2.46 15.43
CA GLN A 214 -4.26 2.49 13.97
C GLN A 214 -3.17 1.48 13.56
N VAL A 215 -2.07 1.42 14.31
CA VAL A 215 -0.99 0.45 14.07
C VAL A 215 -1.52 -0.98 14.22
N ILE A 216 -2.28 -1.26 15.29
CA ILE A 216 -2.90 -2.58 15.52
C ILE A 216 -3.86 -2.93 14.39
N PHE A 217 -4.65 -1.98 13.88
CA PHE A 217 -5.54 -2.18 12.73
C PHE A 217 -4.76 -2.67 11.49
N TYR A 218 -3.68 -1.99 11.11
CA TYR A 218 -2.88 -2.40 9.96
C TYR A 218 -2.17 -3.74 10.18
N LEU A 219 -1.62 -3.98 11.37
CA LEU A 219 -0.94 -5.25 11.69
C LEU A 219 -1.92 -6.43 11.73
N SER A 220 -3.05 -6.28 12.40
CA SER A 220 -4.06 -7.35 12.47
C SER A 220 -4.66 -7.67 11.11
N GLY A 221 -4.96 -6.65 10.30
CA GLY A 221 -5.41 -6.82 8.92
C GLY A 221 -4.37 -7.51 8.05
N THR A 222 -3.08 -7.19 8.22
CA THR A 222 -1.97 -7.85 7.52
C THR A 222 -1.91 -9.33 7.87
N VAL A 223 -1.93 -9.66 9.17
CA VAL A 223 -1.90 -11.06 9.63
C VAL A 223 -3.09 -11.83 9.09
N LEU A 224 -4.29 -11.26 9.16
CA LEU A 224 -5.52 -11.87 8.64
C LEU A 224 -5.41 -12.15 7.15
N ALA A 225 -4.98 -11.17 6.35
CA ALA A 225 -4.82 -11.33 4.90
C ALA A 225 -3.79 -12.41 4.54
N LEU A 226 -2.67 -12.48 5.29
CA LEU A 226 -1.64 -13.51 5.09
C LEU A 226 -2.16 -14.90 5.46
N ILE A 227 -2.91 -15.05 6.56
CA ILE A 227 -3.55 -16.33 6.93
C ILE A 227 -4.49 -16.79 5.81
N PHE A 228 -5.37 -15.91 5.32
CA PHE A 228 -6.25 -16.26 4.20
C PHE A 228 -5.48 -16.60 2.92
N SER A 229 -4.35 -15.95 2.68
CA SER A 229 -3.47 -16.28 1.55
C SER A 229 -2.91 -17.70 1.67
N ILE A 230 -2.43 -18.08 2.86
CA ILE A 230 -1.91 -19.43 3.15
C ILE A 230 -3.02 -20.48 2.95
N LEU A 231 -4.17 -20.27 3.60
CA LEU A 231 -5.32 -21.18 3.48
C LEU A 231 -5.80 -21.33 2.03
N SER A 232 -5.80 -20.24 1.26
CA SER A 232 -6.17 -20.27 -0.17
C SER A 232 -5.21 -21.12 -1.01
N VAL A 233 -3.92 -21.08 -0.71
CA VAL A 233 -2.93 -21.92 -1.41
C VAL A 233 -3.06 -23.38 -0.99
N GLU A 234 -3.18 -23.67 0.30
CA GLU A 234 -3.36 -25.04 0.82
C GLU A 234 -4.63 -25.72 0.29
N ALA A 235 -5.76 -25.02 0.34
CA ALA A 235 -7.02 -25.55 -0.17
C ALA A 235 -6.93 -25.95 -1.65
N LYS A 236 -6.13 -25.25 -2.43
CA LYS A 236 -5.96 -25.53 -3.85
C LYS A 236 -4.98 -26.66 -4.14
N LEU A 237 -3.98 -26.87 -3.26
CA LEU A 237 -3.08 -28.02 -3.33
C LEU A 237 -3.79 -29.34 -2.99
N LEU A 238 -4.83 -29.29 -2.15
CA LEU A 238 -5.62 -30.48 -1.79
C LEU A 238 -6.60 -30.88 -2.89
N HIS A 239 -6.92 -30.02 -3.84
CA HIS A 239 -7.90 -30.25 -4.92
C HIS A 239 -7.25 -30.34 -6.31
N SER A 240 -5.94 -30.27 -6.43
CA SER A 240 -5.15 -30.55 -7.64
C SER A 240 -4.68 -32.01 -7.64
#